data_b9d01fbbcd2230a076ff58df02e579ba
#
_entry.id   b9d01fbbcd2230a076ff58df02e579ba
#
_cell.length_a   1.000
_cell.length_b   1.000
_cell.length_c   1.000
_cell.angle_alpha   90.00
_cell.angle_beta   90.00
_cell.angle_gamma   90.00
#
_symmetry.space_group_name_H-M   'P 1'
#
loop_
_entity.id
_entity.type
_entity.pdbx_description
1 polymer ?
#
loop_
_entity_poly.entity_id
_entity_poly.type
_entity_poly.pdbx_seq_one_letter_code
_entity_poly.pdbx_strand_id
1 'polypeptide(L)'
;MSFLHLYYTIEILNQYGKHKNKPMKKLIISALLLGITGGGIYAREKVISYGYPITPVPFTSVKLTDSFWGQRLQASREVTIPLAFSKCEETGRYKNFEMAAHPSDSNKVTGYSFDDTDVYKTIEGASYLLQTYPDKRLKKYIDSVLIIVAGAQEPDGYLYTSRTMNPAHP
;
A
#
# COMPACT_ATOMS: atom_id res chain seq x y z
N MET A 1 4.78 7.66 6.96
CA MET A 1 3.81 6.96 6.08
C MET A 1 3.81 7.71 4.74
N SER A 2 4.26 7.08 3.66
CA SER A 2 4.42 7.75 2.36
C SER A 2 3.05 8.02 1.72
N PHE A 3 2.88 9.18 1.07
CA PHE A 3 1.67 9.59 0.34
C PHE A 3 1.18 8.56 -0.69
N LEU A 4 2.09 7.76 -1.25
CA LEU A 4 1.73 6.66 -2.15
C LEU A 4 0.89 5.60 -1.44
N HIS A 5 1.20 5.31 -0.19
CA HIS A 5 0.47 4.35 0.64
C HIS A 5 -0.98 4.79 0.88
N LEU A 6 -1.17 6.08 1.18
CA LEU A 6 -2.50 6.65 1.41
C LEU A 6 -3.31 6.72 0.10
N TYR A 7 -2.69 7.09 -1.02
CA TYR A 7 -3.36 7.19 -2.32
C TYR A 7 -3.88 5.83 -2.81
N TYR A 8 -3.04 4.78 -2.76
CA TYR A 8 -3.46 3.43 -3.16
C TYR A 8 -4.50 2.84 -2.21
N THR A 9 -4.37 3.06 -0.91
CA THR A 9 -5.35 2.60 0.08
C THR A 9 -6.72 3.25 -0.15
N ILE A 10 -6.77 4.55 -0.40
CA ILE A 10 -8.01 5.30 -0.67
C ILE A 10 -8.65 4.87 -2.00
N GLU A 11 -7.86 4.63 -3.04
CA GLU A 11 -8.40 4.23 -4.36
C GLU A 11 -8.98 2.81 -4.33
N ILE A 12 -8.35 1.90 -3.60
CA ILE A 12 -8.85 0.53 -3.37
C ILE A 12 -10.12 0.55 -2.51
N LEU A 13 -10.16 1.32 -1.44
CA LEU A 13 -11.36 1.45 -0.60
C LEU A 13 -12.54 2.06 -1.36
N ASN A 14 -12.29 3.00 -2.27
CA ASN A 14 -13.32 3.56 -3.15
C ASN A 14 -13.85 2.56 -4.19
N GLN A 15 -13.04 1.62 -4.64
CA GLN A 15 -13.49 0.56 -5.55
C GLN A 15 -14.31 -0.51 -4.82
N TYR A 16 -13.91 -0.89 -3.61
CA TYR A 16 -14.66 -1.87 -2.80
C TYR A 16 -16.00 -1.32 -2.26
N GLY A 17 -16.07 -0.04 -1.92
CA GLY A 17 -17.30 0.62 -1.46
C GLY A 17 -18.41 0.67 -2.52
N LYS A 18 -18.09 0.51 -3.81
CA LYS A 18 -19.07 0.53 -4.91
C LYS A 18 -19.96 -0.72 -5.00
N HIS A 19 -19.60 -1.82 -4.32
CA HIS A 19 -20.35 -3.08 -4.46
C HIS A 19 -21.36 -3.38 -3.35
N LYS A 20 -21.43 -2.64 -2.26
CA LYS A 20 -22.25 -3.05 -1.09
C LYS A 20 -23.41 -2.15 -0.65
N ASN A 21 -23.64 -0.93 -1.14
CA ASN A 21 -24.84 -0.17 -0.71
C ASN A 21 -25.41 0.79 -1.74
N LYS A 22 -26.69 0.57 -2.09
CA LYS A 22 -27.55 1.41 -2.94
C LYS A 22 -28.50 2.28 -2.10
N PRO A 23 -28.07 3.25 -1.27
CA PRO A 23 -28.86 4.47 -1.15
C PRO A 23 -28.10 5.80 -1.22
N MET A 24 -26.80 5.84 -1.47
CA MET A 24 -26.05 7.12 -1.47
C MET A 24 -26.10 7.94 -2.77
N LYS A 25 -26.86 7.55 -3.78
CA LYS A 25 -26.92 8.28 -5.06
C LYS A 25 -27.57 9.66 -4.97
N LYS A 26 -28.36 9.95 -3.94
CA LYS A 26 -29.05 11.26 -3.80
C LYS A 26 -28.21 12.35 -3.13
N LEU A 27 -27.19 12.01 -2.33
CA LEU A 27 -26.36 13.00 -1.64
C LEU A 27 -25.21 13.55 -2.52
N ILE A 28 -24.75 12.78 -3.49
CA ILE A 28 -23.64 13.15 -4.38
C ILE A 28 -24.06 14.17 -5.44
N ILE A 29 -25.32 14.13 -5.88
CA ILE A 29 -25.82 15.05 -6.92
C ILE A 29 -25.97 16.48 -6.39
N SER A 30 -26.27 16.67 -5.10
CA SER A 30 -26.38 18.01 -4.50
C SER A 30 -25.03 18.69 -4.26
N ALA A 31 -23.94 17.91 -4.11
CA ALA A 31 -22.59 18.45 -3.96
C ALA A 31 -21.95 18.86 -5.31
N LEU A 32 -22.42 18.28 -6.42
CA LEU A 32 -21.85 18.57 -7.74
C LEU A 32 -22.36 19.90 -8.34
N LEU A 33 -23.51 20.40 -7.88
CA LEU A 33 -24.12 21.65 -8.40
C LEU A 33 -23.59 22.93 -7.72
N LEU A 34 -22.87 22.82 -6.61
CA LEU A 34 -22.23 23.94 -5.89
C LEU A 34 -20.75 24.17 -6.26
N GLY A 35 -20.19 23.33 -7.13
CA GLY A 35 -18.75 23.33 -7.46
C GLY A 35 -18.34 24.10 -8.72
N ILE A 36 -19.27 24.85 -9.40
CA ILE A 36 -18.93 25.47 -10.71
C ILE A 36 -18.54 26.96 -10.58
N THR A 37 -18.59 27.56 -9.39
CA THR A 37 -18.15 28.94 -9.19
C THR A 37 -17.14 29.05 -8.05
N GLY A 38 -15.92 28.69 -8.28
CA GLY A 38 -14.86 28.94 -7.30
C GLY A 38 -13.57 28.30 -7.72
N GLY A 39 -12.60 29.15 -8.03
CA GLY A 39 -11.25 28.74 -8.40
C GLY A 39 -10.70 27.67 -7.47
N GLY A 40 -9.98 26.72 -8.05
CA GLY A 40 -9.40 25.60 -7.33
C GLY A 40 -8.63 26.05 -6.10
N ILE A 41 -9.20 25.78 -4.94
CA ILE A 41 -8.44 25.83 -3.68
C ILE A 41 -7.56 24.59 -3.70
N TYR A 42 -6.40 24.69 -4.34
CA TYR A 42 -5.31 23.78 -4.04
C TYR A 42 -4.98 24.03 -2.57
N ALA A 43 -5.43 23.14 -1.70
CA ALA A 43 -4.97 23.10 -0.33
C ALA A 43 -3.44 22.95 -0.38
N ARG A 44 -2.74 24.09 -0.29
CA ARG A 44 -1.29 24.12 -0.17
C ARG A 44 -1.00 23.45 1.17
N GLU A 45 -0.54 22.23 1.12
CA GLU A 45 -0.12 21.52 2.32
C GLU A 45 0.83 22.42 3.09
N LYS A 46 0.41 22.79 4.31
CA LYS A 46 1.24 23.63 5.18
C LYS A 46 2.41 22.75 5.60
N VAL A 47 3.56 22.93 4.94
CA VAL A 47 4.80 22.27 5.36
C VAL A 47 5.07 22.77 6.78
N ILE A 48 4.83 21.90 7.75
CA ILE A 48 5.18 22.18 9.14
C ILE A 48 6.71 22.12 9.20
N SER A 49 7.32 23.31 9.19
CA SER A 49 8.77 23.42 9.43
C SER A 49 9.01 23.19 10.93
N TYR A 50 9.56 22.04 11.25
CA TYR A 50 9.98 21.70 12.62
C TYR A 50 11.27 22.43 13.03
N GLY A 51 11.62 23.54 12.40
CA GLY A 51 12.86 24.29 12.68
C GLY A 51 14.13 23.59 12.21
N TYR A 52 14.00 22.47 11.50
CA TYR A 52 15.17 21.77 10.94
C TYR A 52 15.61 22.48 9.66
N PRO A 53 16.88 22.91 9.56
CA PRO A 53 17.34 23.77 8.46
C PRO A 53 17.45 23.06 7.11
N ILE A 54 17.32 21.72 7.08
CA ILE A 54 17.46 20.91 5.88
C ILE A 54 16.07 20.51 5.38
N THR A 55 15.78 20.85 4.13
CA THR A 55 14.57 20.39 3.44
C THR A 55 14.90 19.15 2.61
N PRO A 56 14.24 18.00 2.83
CA PRO A 56 14.50 16.80 2.04
C PRO A 56 14.08 17.01 0.59
N VAL A 57 14.91 16.58 -0.33
CA VAL A 57 14.57 16.54 -1.75
C VAL A 57 13.66 15.33 -2.00
N PRO A 58 12.53 15.47 -2.70
CA PRO A 58 11.71 14.33 -3.07
C PRO A 58 12.55 13.32 -3.88
N PHE A 59 12.50 12.03 -3.50
CA PHE A 59 13.29 11.00 -4.20
C PHE A 59 12.98 10.92 -5.70
N THR A 60 11.76 11.30 -6.11
CA THR A 60 11.33 11.40 -7.52
C THR A 60 12.09 12.44 -8.32
N SER A 61 12.72 13.42 -7.66
CA SER A 61 13.57 14.44 -8.26
C SER A 61 15.03 14.01 -8.37
N VAL A 62 15.40 12.87 -7.79
CA VAL A 62 16.76 12.33 -7.81
C VAL A 62 16.88 11.33 -8.95
N LYS A 63 17.90 11.52 -9.81
CA LYS A 63 18.22 10.58 -10.88
C LYS A 63 19.62 10.03 -10.64
N LEU A 64 19.71 8.71 -10.63
CA LEU A 64 21.00 8.02 -10.52
C LEU A 64 21.55 7.85 -11.92
N THR A 65 22.71 8.47 -12.20
CA THR A 65 23.35 8.48 -13.51
C THR A 65 24.66 7.70 -13.53
N ASP A 66 25.13 7.24 -12.38
CA ASP A 66 26.35 6.47 -12.26
C ASP A 66 26.15 4.97 -12.49
N SER A 67 27.24 4.28 -12.85
CA SER A 67 27.21 2.86 -13.14
C SER A 67 27.11 1.98 -11.88
N PHE A 68 27.54 2.47 -10.72
CA PHE A 68 27.53 1.70 -9.47
C PHE A 68 26.09 1.51 -8.92
N TRP A 69 25.36 2.60 -8.74
CA TRP A 69 23.98 2.54 -8.24
C TRP A 69 23.00 2.09 -9.33
N GLY A 70 23.24 2.44 -10.60
CA GLY A 70 22.42 1.98 -11.71
C GLY A 70 22.37 0.45 -11.81
N GLN A 71 23.50 -0.25 -11.67
CA GLN A 71 23.54 -1.71 -11.67
C GLN A 71 22.76 -2.30 -10.48
N ARG A 72 22.80 -1.67 -9.30
CA ARG A 72 22.05 -2.13 -8.12
C ARG A 72 20.56 -1.96 -8.28
N LEU A 73 20.12 -0.86 -8.86
CA LEU A 73 18.71 -0.66 -9.19
C LEU A 73 18.22 -1.68 -10.22
N GLN A 74 19.06 -1.98 -11.23
CA GLN A 74 18.75 -3.02 -12.20
C GLN A 74 18.61 -4.40 -11.51
N ALA A 75 19.56 -4.77 -10.67
CA ALA A 75 19.50 -6.02 -9.90
C ALA A 75 18.26 -6.07 -8.98
N SER A 76 17.91 -4.95 -8.34
CA SER A 76 16.68 -4.87 -7.54
C SER A 76 15.43 -5.10 -8.37
N ARG A 77 15.37 -4.52 -9.57
CA ARG A 77 14.23 -4.65 -10.48
C ARG A 77 14.09 -6.06 -11.06
N GLU A 78 15.21 -6.64 -11.51
CA GLU A 78 15.19 -7.88 -12.30
C GLU A 78 15.24 -9.13 -11.43
N VAL A 79 15.82 -9.03 -10.22
CA VAL A 79 16.08 -10.17 -9.35
C VAL A 79 15.48 -10.00 -7.97
N THR A 80 15.87 -8.94 -7.23
CA THR A 80 15.57 -8.85 -5.80
C THR A 80 14.07 -8.75 -5.51
N ILE A 81 13.36 -7.86 -6.17
CA ILE A 81 11.92 -7.65 -5.94
C ILE A 81 11.10 -8.85 -6.41
N PRO A 82 11.30 -9.42 -7.63
CA PRO A 82 10.63 -10.66 -8.02
C PRO A 82 10.87 -11.81 -7.06
N LEU A 83 12.13 -12.01 -6.61
CA LEU A 83 12.46 -13.04 -5.65
C LEU A 83 11.79 -12.80 -4.28
N ALA A 84 11.77 -11.57 -3.78
CA ALA A 84 11.13 -11.24 -2.52
C ALA A 84 9.62 -11.53 -2.54
N PHE A 85 8.93 -11.19 -3.61
CA PHE A 85 7.52 -11.54 -3.80
C PHE A 85 7.32 -13.06 -3.86
N SER A 86 8.14 -13.79 -4.62
CA SER A 86 8.09 -15.26 -4.68
C SER A 86 8.27 -15.88 -3.29
N LYS A 87 9.20 -15.36 -2.48
CA LYS A 87 9.41 -15.83 -1.11
C LYS A 87 8.25 -15.50 -0.18
N CYS A 88 7.62 -14.36 -0.31
CA CYS A 88 6.40 -14.04 0.44
C CYS A 88 5.27 -15.05 0.15
N GLU A 89 5.12 -15.47 -1.10
CA GLU A 89 4.15 -16.47 -1.52
C GLU A 89 4.52 -17.88 -1.01
N GLU A 90 5.72 -18.36 -1.33
CA GLU A 90 6.24 -19.69 -0.98
C GLU A 90 6.21 -19.95 0.53
N THR A 91 6.45 -18.94 1.34
CA THR A 91 6.54 -19.05 2.79
C THR A 91 5.24 -18.70 3.52
N GLY A 92 4.14 -18.52 2.78
CA GLY A 92 2.79 -18.38 3.33
C GLY A 92 2.46 -17.01 3.89
N ARG A 93 3.25 -15.94 3.61
CA ARG A 93 2.97 -14.58 4.08
C ARG A 93 1.62 -14.08 3.56
N TYR A 94 1.32 -14.28 2.29
CA TYR A 94 0.01 -13.89 1.73
C TYR A 94 -1.13 -14.71 2.33
N LYS A 95 -0.90 -16.00 2.58
CA LYS A 95 -1.88 -16.86 3.22
C LYS A 95 -2.27 -16.38 4.62
N ASN A 96 -1.35 -15.77 5.38
CA ASN A 96 -1.68 -15.18 6.66
C ASN A 96 -2.71 -14.05 6.52
N PHE A 97 -2.58 -13.18 5.53
CA PHE A 97 -3.58 -12.13 5.25
C PHE A 97 -4.92 -12.72 4.80
N GLU A 98 -4.92 -13.72 3.92
CA GLU A 98 -6.14 -14.40 3.49
C GLU A 98 -6.88 -15.06 4.67
N MET A 99 -6.16 -15.69 5.58
CA MET A 99 -6.73 -16.29 6.78
C MET A 99 -7.24 -15.22 7.76
N ALA A 100 -6.51 -14.12 7.93
CA ALA A 100 -6.95 -13.01 8.78
C ALA A 100 -8.18 -12.30 8.23
N ALA A 101 -8.37 -12.27 6.89
CA ALA A 101 -9.61 -11.77 6.28
C ALA A 101 -10.84 -12.62 6.62
N HIS A 102 -10.64 -13.89 6.99
CA HIS A 102 -11.69 -14.86 7.36
C HIS A 102 -11.28 -15.64 8.62
N PRO A 103 -11.19 -14.97 9.78
CA PRO A 103 -10.67 -15.60 10.99
C PRO A 103 -11.58 -16.76 11.43
N SER A 104 -10.95 -17.85 11.86
CA SER A 104 -11.61 -19.02 12.43
C SER A 104 -10.69 -19.65 13.49
N ASP A 105 -11.27 -20.41 14.41
CA ASP A 105 -10.53 -21.06 15.50
C ASP A 105 -9.47 -22.06 14.99
N SER A 106 -9.59 -22.52 13.75
CA SER A 106 -8.61 -23.41 13.11
C SER A 106 -7.45 -22.69 12.44
N ASN A 107 -7.54 -21.36 12.25
CA ASN A 107 -6.51 -20.58 11.59
C ASN A 107 -5.30 -20.43 12.51
N LYS A 108 -4.12 -20.66 11.95
CA LYS A 108 -2.85 -20.45 12.65
C LYS A 108 -1.90 -19.67 11.76
N VAL A 109 -1.22 -18.70 12.33
CA VAL A 109 -0.16 -17.96 11.65
C VAL A 109 0.92 -18.92 11.16
N THR A 110 1.30 -18.79 9.90
CA THR A 110 2.44 -19.46 9.33
C THR A 110 3.69 -18.62 9.53
N GLY A 111 4.74 -19.18 10.10
CA GLY A 111 5.99 -18.49 10.39
C GLY A 111 5.94 -17.66 11.68
N TYR A 112 6.60 -16.51 11.69
CA TYR A 112 6.67 -15.63 12.86
C TYR A 112 5.55 -14.60 12.84
N SER A 113 5.17 -14.12 14.03
CA SER A 113 4.10 -13.11 14.17
C SER A 113 4.39 -11.81 13.40
N PHE A 114 5.65 -11.44 13.20
CA PHE A 114 6.08 -10.22 12.51
C PHE A 114 6.28 -10.38 10.98
N ASP A 115 5.97 -11.53 10.41
CA ASP A 115 6.21 -11.83 8.98
C ASP A 115 5.39 -10.95 8.03
N ASP A 116 4.32 -10.33 8.50
CA ASP A 116 3.57 -9.31 7.74
C ASP A 116 4.48 -8.20 7.20
N THR A 117 5.53 -7.87 7.96
CA THR A 117 6.49 -6.82 7.58
C THR A 117 7.25 -7.13 6.30
N ASP A 118 7.43 -8.40 5.95
CA ASP A 118 8.11 -8.80 4.72
C ASP A 118 7.28 -8.40 3.50
N VAL A 119 5.95 -8.56 3.58
CA VAL A 119 5.02 -8.12 2.53
C VAL A 119 5.05 -6.60 2.39
N TYR A 120 4.97 -5.87 3.50
CA TYR A 120 4.98 -4.40 3.48
C TYR A 120 6.27 -3.83 2.89
N LYS A 121 7.43 -4.33 3.32
CA LYS A 121 8.74 -3.91 2.81
C LYS A 121 8.90 -4.22 1.32
N THR A 122 8.41 -5.39 0.88
CA THR A 122 8.50 -5.78 -0.52
C THR A 122 7.62 -4.88 -1.40
N ILE A 123 6.38 -4.57 -0.97
CA ILE A 123 5.49 -3.62 -1.65
C ILE A 123 6.12 -2.23 -1.70
N GLU A 124 6.69 -1.76 -0.59
CA GLU A 124 7.35 -0.46 -0.53
C GLU A 124 8.53 -0.38 -1.52
N GLY A 125 9.44 -1.35 -1.48
CA GLY A 125 10.58 -1.40 -2.40
C GLY A 125 10.15 -1.48 -3.86
N ALA A 126 9.13 -2.28 -4.18
CA ALA A 126 8.56 -2.37 -5.52
C ALA A 126 7.90 -1.06 -5.98
N SER A 127 7.26 -0.33 -5.06
CA SER A 127 6.65 0.97 -5.34
C SER A 127 7.70 2.04 -5.68
N TYR A 128 8.84 2.05 -4.98
CA TYR A 128 9.97 2.90 -5.33
C TYR A 128 10.53 2.57 -6.73
N LEU A 129 10.62 1.29 -7.07
CA LEU A 129 11.05 0.88 -8.42
C LEU A 129 10.08 1.34 -9.49
N LEU A 130 8.77 1.20 -9.29
CA LEU A 130 7.76 1.66 -10.23
C LEU A 130 7.82 3.16 -10.49
N GLN A 131 8.20 3.95 -9.48
CA GLN A 131 8.37 5.39 -9.63
C GLN A 131 9.54 5.74 -10.56
N THR A 132 10.60 4.93 -10.52
CA THR A 132 11.80 5.14 -11.36
C THR A 132 11.68 4.43 -12.71
N TYR A 133 11.11 3.23 -12.71
CA TYR A 133 10.96 2.36 -13.88
C TYR A 133 9.51 1.88 -13.99
N PRO A 134 8.62 2.62 -14.69
CA PRO A 134 7.24 2.23 -14.87
C PRO A 134 7.10 0.85 -15.51
N ASP A 135 6.41 -0.07 -14.84
CA ASP A 135 6.14 -1.43 -15.31
C ASP A 135 4.68 -1.83 -15.00
N LYS A 136 3.88 -1.99 -16.05
CA LYS A 136 2.44 -2.32 -15.91
C LYS A 136 2.21 -3.71 -15.30
N ARG A 137 3.11 -4.67 -15.52
CA ARG A 137 2.98 -6.03 -14.96
C ARG A 137 3.27 -6.02 -13.47
N LEU A 138 4.36 -5.37 -13.07
CA LEU A 138 4.70 -5.20 -11.65
C LEU A 138 3.60 -4.43 -10.93
N LYS A 139 3.09 -3.34 -11.52
CA LYS A 139 1.96 -2.59 -10.94
C LYS A 139 0.75 -3.49 -10.70
N LYS A 140 0.33 -4.25 -11.71
CA LYS A 140 -0.83 -5.16 -11.60
C LYS A 140 -0.61 -6.23 -10.53
N TYR A 141 0.61 -6.73 -10.39
CA TYR A 141 0.94 -7.69 -9.35
C TYR A 141 0.85 -7.08 -7.95
N ILE A 142 1.42 -5.89 -7.75
CA ILE A 142 1.30 -5.15 -6.49
C ILE A 142 -0.18 -4.88 -6.16
N ASP A 143 -0.98 -4.45 -7.14
CA ASP A 143 -2.41 -4.22 -6.94
C ASP A 143 -3.12 -5.51 -6.45
N SER A 144 -2.76 -6.69 -6.97
CA SER A 144 -3.33 -7.96 -6.51
C SER A 144 -2.92 -8.31 -5.08
N VAL A 145 -1.67 -8.05 -4.70
CA VAL A 145 -1.20 -8.26 -3.31
C VAL A 145 -1.88 -7.29 -2.35
N LEU A 146 -2.05 -6.04 -2.76
CA LEU A 146 -2.75 -5.02 -1.96
C LEU A 146 -4.22 -5.40 -1.69
N ILE A 147 -4.89 -6.08 -2.62
CA ILE A 147 -6.25 -6.59 -2.41
C ILE A 147 -6.27 -7.63 -1.29
N ILE A 148 -5.30 -8.55 -1.27
CA ILE A 148 -5.16 -9.56 -0.21
C ILE A 148 -4.92 -8.89 1.14
N VAL A 149 -3.98 -7.94 1.21
CA VAL A 149 -3.65 -7.19 2.42
C VAL A 149 -4.84 -6.38 2.94
N ALA A 150 -5.54 -5.68 2.03
CA ALA A 150 -6.72 -4.89 2.39
C ALA A 150 -7.88 -5.76 2.90
N GLY A 151 -8.00 -7.00 2.45
CA GLY A 151 -8.99 -7.96 2.94
C GLY A 151 -8.82 -8.30 4.42
N ALA A 152 -7.59 -8.26 4.92
CA ALA A 152 -7.25 -8.56 6.31
C ALA A 152 -7.38 -7.34 7.26
N GLN A 153 -7.62 -6.14 6.74
CA GLN A 153 -7.74 -4.94 7.57
C GLN A 153 -9.04 -4.97 8.36
N GLU A 154 -8.93 -4.76 9.67
CA GLU A 154 -10.09 -4.68 10.57
C GLU A 154 -10.91 -3.40 10.34
N PRO A 155 -12.20 -3.35 10.75
CA PRO A 155 -13.07 -2.20 10.50
C PRO A 155 -12.58 -0.87 11.07
N ASP A 156 -11.78 -0.92 12.14
CA ASP A 156 -11.13 0.26 12.74
C ASP A 156 -9.83 0.69 12.04
N GLY A 157 -9.42 -0.07 11.01
CA GLY A 157 -8.20 0.16 10.26
C GLY A 157 -6.98 -0.57 10.78
N TYR A 158 -7.10 -1.36 11.87
CA TYR A 158 -5.99 -2.15 12.38
C TYR A 158 -5.60 -3.26 11.39
N LEU A 159 -4.31 -3.56 11.30
CA LEU A 159 -3.80 -4.55 10.36
C LEU A 159 -2.57 -5.25 10.95
N TYR A 160 -2.78 -6.44 11.49
CA TYR A 160 -1.75 -7.32 12.01
C TYR A 160 -2.29 -8.74 12.08
N THR A 161 -1.89 -9.61 11.13
CA THR A 161 -2.52 -10.92 10.93
C THR A 161 -2.44 -11.82 12.15
N SER A 162 -1.32 -11.81 12.86
CA SER A 162 -1.11 -12.64 14.05
C SER A 162 -2.11 -12.31 15.14
N ARG A 163 -2.35 -11.03 15.44
CA ARG A 163 -3.31 -10.60 16.44
C ARG A 163 -4.74 -10.86 16.00
N THR A 164 -5.08 -10.55 14.74
CA THR A 164 -6.44 -10.77 14.22
C THR A 164 -6.84 -12.24 14.30
N MET A 165 -5.90 -13.15 14.03
CA MET A 165 -6.14 -14.60 14.16
C MET A 165 -6.02 -15.15 15.58
N ASN A 166 -5.34 -14.42 16.47
CA ASN A 166 -5.16 -14.86 17.88
C ASN A 166 -5.21 -13.66 18.85
N PRO A 167 -6.37 -13.06 19.06
CA PRO A 167 -6.51 -11.83 19.86
C PRO A 167 -6.15 -12.01 21.34
N ALA A 168 -6.14 -13.24 21.87
CA ALA A 168 -5.75 -13.52 23.24
C ALA A 168 -4.22 -13.49 23.45
N HIS A 169 -3.44 -13.64 22.39
CA HIS A 169 -1.96 -13.68 22.42
C HIS A 169 -1.40 -12.85 21.27
N PRO A 170 -1.50 -11.51 21.36
CA PRO A 170 -1.08 -10.60 20.31
C PRO A 170 0.44 -10.52 20.15
#